data_59ebd5ece6a3179fb810a66573e3ebd2
#
_entry.id   59ebd5ece6a3179fb810a66573e3ebd2
#
_cell.length_a   1.000
_cell.length_b   1.000
_cell.length_c   1.000
_cell.angle_alpha   90.00
_cell.angle_beta   90.00
_cell.angle_gamma   90.00
#
_symmetry.space_group_name_H-M   'P 1'
#
loop_
_entity.id
_entity.type
_entity.pdbx_description
1 polymer ?
#
loop_
_entity_poly.entity_id
_entity_poly.type
_entity_poly.pdbx_seq_one_letter_code
_entity_poly.pdbx_strand_id
1 'polypeptide(L)'
;MGFLKKFTKQEISWMMYDWANSAHSVIVVTILPIFFDTVAGYTADSVSSMSTWGFATSLAMAIVALSAPFLGVFGDIRGMRKKLFTAFMLIGVVSVAGLSFTPFMDFTASPEAAGRVAAIVLVLYITSTIGFDASCIYY
;
A
#
# COMPACT_ATOMS: atom_id res chain seq x y z
N MET A 1 -15.73 -24.53 17.61
CA MET A 1 -14.49 -24.03 18.28
C MET A 1 -13.32 -25.01 18.25
N GLY A 2 -13.38 -26.10 17.48
CA GLY A 2 -12.35 -27.17 17.42
C GLY A 2 -11.30 -27.02 16.30
N PHE A 3 -11.56 -26.21 15.28
CA PHE A 3 -10.69 -26.15 14.09
C PHE A 3 -9.37 -25.42 14.36
N LEU A 4 -9.39 -24.33 15.13
CA LEU A 4 -8.20 -23.55 15.47
C LEU A 4 -7.23 -24.27 16.46
N LYS A 5 -7.67 -25.31 17.15
CA LYS A 5 -6.81 -26.10 18.04
C LYS A 5 -5.77 -26.97 17.32
N LYS A 6 -5.88 -27.11 15.99
CA LYS A 6 -4.95 -27.90 15.14
C LYS A 6 -3.74 -27.09 14.65
N PHE A 7 -3.77 -25.76 14.78
CA PHE A 7 -2.73 -24.89 14.25
C PHE A 7 -1.82 -24.37 15.35
N THR A 8 -0.54 -24.25 15.04
CA THR A 8 0.43 -23.58 15.90
C THR A 8 0.18 -22.08 15.94
N LYS A 9 0.66 -21.40 16.98
CA LYS A 9 0.56 -19.92 17.07
C LYS A 9 1.20 -19.23 15.86
N GLN A 10 2.25 -19.81 15.31
CA GLN A 10 2.95 -19.28 14.13
C GLN A 10 2.09 -19.39 12.89
N GLU A 11 1.44 -20.51 12.64
CA GLU A 11 0.53 -20.71 11.51
C GLU A 11 -0.69 -19.80 11.59
N ILE A 12 -1.24 -19.57 12.77
CA ILE A 12 -2.36 -18.65 12.97
C ILE A 12 -1.92 -17.21 12.66
N SER A 13 -0.75 -16.79 13.13
CA SER A 13 -0.21 -15.45 12.85
C SER A 13 0.01 -15.25 11.34
N TRP A 14 0.44 -16.28 10.67
CA TRP A 14 0.64 -16.34 9.23
C TRP A 14 -0.67 -16.14 8.47
N MET A 15 -1.68 -16.93 8.79
CA MET A 15 -3.01 -16.81 8.18
C MET A 15 -3.63 -15.42 8.42
N MET A 16 -3.44 -14.84 9.61
CA MET A 16 -3.96 -13.50 9.93
C MET A 16 -3.25 -12.40 9.13
N TYR A 17 -1.94 -12.54 8.92
CA TYR A 17 -1.20 -11.60 8.07
C TYR A 17 -1.68 -11.67 6.62
N ASP A 18 -1.79 -12.85 6.06
CA ASP A 18 -2.25 -13.06 4.68
C ASP A 18 -3.67 -12.51 4.47
N TRP A 19 -4.56 -12.76 5.43
CA TRP A 19 -5.91 -12.20 5.40
C TRP A 19 -5.93 -10.68 5.44
N ALA A 20 -5.11 -10.06 6.29
CA ALA A 20 -4.99 -8.60 6.38
C ALA A 20 -4.40 -8.00 5.09
N ASN A 21 -3.40 -8.65 4.50
CA ASN A 21 -2.79 -8.23 3.24
C ASN A 21 -3.79 -8.33 2.08
N SER A 22 -4.60 -9.37 2.04
CA SER A 22 -5.67 -9.52 1.04
C SER A 22 -6.72 -8.41 1.16
N ALA A 23 -7.09 -8.00 2.37
CA ALA A 23 -8.00 -6.88 2.59
C ALA A 23 -7.44 -5.55 2.03
N HIS A 24 -6.14 -5.29 2.25
CA HIS A 24 -5.46 -4.14 1.66
C HIS A 24 -5.52 -4.18 0.12
N SER A 25 -5.18 -5.31 -0.49
CA SER A 25 -5.20 -5.48 -1.95
C SER A 25 -6.58 -5.21 -2.55
N VAL A 26 -7.66 -5.67 -1.90
CA VAL A 26 -9.03 -5.41 -2.35
C VAL A 26 -9.34 -3.91 -2.30
N ILE A 27 -9.01 -3.21 -1.22
CA ILE A 27 -9.25 -1.76 -1.08
C ILE A 27 -8.49 -0.98 -2.16
N VAL A 28 -7.24 -1.33 -2.40
CA VAL A 28 -6.37 -0.68 -3.38
C VAL A 28 -6.88 -0.84 -4.81
N VAL A 29 -7.42 -2.01 -5.15
CA VAL A 29 -7.89 -2.28 -6.52
C VAL A 29 -9.30 -1.74 -6.76
N THR A 30 -10.14 -1.65 -5.73
CA THR A 30 -11.57 -1.30 -5.90
C THR A 30 -11.90 0.12 -5.45
N ILE A 31 -11.61 0.46 -4.20
CA ILE A 31 -12.10 1.70 -3.58
C ILE A 31 -11.17 2.88 -3.90
N LEU A 32 -9.87 2.66 -3.81
CA LEU A 32 -8.88 3.74 -3.90
C LEU A 32 -8.82 4.41 -5.28
N PRO A 33 -8.93 3.68 -6.42
CA PRO A 33 -9.00 4.31 -7.73
C PRO A 33 -10.22 5.22 -7.90
N ILE A 34 -11.38 4.80 -7.38
CA ILE A 34 -12.62 5.58 -7.44
C ILE A 34 -12.50 6.86 -6.60
N PHE A 35 -11.94 6.74 -5.39
CA PHE A 35 -11.68 7.90 -4.54
C PHE A 35 -10.69 8.86 -5.20
N PHE A 36 -9.60 8.35 -5.76
CA PHE A 36 -8.61 9.16 -6.48
C PHE A 36 -9.24 9.90 -7.67
N ASP A 37 -10.06 9.20 -8.47
CA ASP A 37 -10.78 9.81 -9.60
C ASP A 37 -11.71 10.94 -9.13
N THR A 38 -12.41 10.73 -8.02
CA THR A 38 -13.25 11.77 -7.41
C THR A 38 -12.44 13.00 -7.01
N VAL A 39 -11.31 12.82 -6.35
CA VAL A 39 -10.45 13.94 -5.92
C VAL A 39 -9.83 14.66 -7.12
N ALA A 40 -9.31 13.90 -8.09
CA ALA A 40 -8.69 14.43 -9.29
C ALA A 40 -9.68 15.20 -10.16
N GLY A 41 -10.96 14.84 -10.15
CA GLY A 41 -12.02 15.54 -10.88
C GLY A 41 -12.24 16.99 -10.45
N TYR A 42 -11.74 17.39 -9.29
CA TYR A 42 -11.76 18.81 -8.83
C TYR A 42 -10.53 19.59 -9.28
N THR A 43 -9.56 18.98 -9.95
CA THR A 43 -8.42 19.70 -10.51
C THR A 43 -8.79 20.36 -11.83
N ALA A 44 -8.18 21.52 -12.14
CA ALA A 44 -8.47 22.28 -13.37
C ALA A 44 -8.03 21.55 -14.65
N ASP A 45 -7.06 20.66 -14.56
CA ASP A 45 -6.56 19.84 -15.66
C ASP A 45 -7.15 18.44 -15.59
N SER A 46 -8.15 18.19 -16.42
CA SER A 46 -8.77 16.86 -16.60
C SER A 46 -7.88 15.91 -17.42
N VAL A 47 -6.61 15.82 -17.10
CA VAL A 47 -5.79 14.71 -17.56
C VAL A 47 -6.35 13.46 -16.93
N SER A 48 -6.63 12.44 -17.73
CA SER A 48 -7.33 11.26 -17.28
C SER A 48 -6.73 10.74 -15.97
N SER A 49 -7.44 10.93 -14.88
CA SER A 49 -7.07 10.51 -13.52
C SER A 49 -6.71 9.03 -13.50
N MET A 50 -7.40 8.23 -14.33
CA MET A 50 -7.14 6.81 -14.48
C MET A 50 -5.78 6.49 -15.12
N SER A 51 -5.28 7.31 -16.07
CA SER A 51 -3.93 7.10 -16.61
C SER A 51 -2.86 7.46 -15.59
N THR A 52 -3.08 8.48 -14.78
CA THR A 52 -2.19 8.85 -13.67
C THR A 52 -2.15 7.74 -12.60
N TRP A 53 -3.31 7.18 -12.27
CA TRP A 53 -3.41 6.02 -11.38
C TRP A 53 -2.66 4.81 -11.92
N GLY A 54 -2.87 4.48 -13.21
CA GLY A 54 -2.18 3.39 -13.89
C GLY A 54 -0.66 3.57 -13.91
N PHE A 55 -0.20 4.80 -14.16
CA PHE A 55 1.23 5.13 -14.08
C PHE A 55 1.79 4.95 -12.66
N ALA A 56 1.09 5.42 -11.64
CA ALA A 56 1.50 5.27 -10.24
C ALA A 56 1.58 3.78 -9.83
N THR A 57 0.61 2.98 -10.26
CA THR A 57 0.60 1.52 -10.04
C THR A 57 1.80 0.86 -10.72
N SER A 58 2.05 1.19 -11.97
CA SER A 58 3.19 0.66 -12.73
C SER A 58 4.52 1.05 -12.10
N LEU A 59 4.63 2.29 -11.62
CA LEU A 59 5.82 2.79 -10.92
C LEU A 59 6.07 2.03 -9.62
N ALA A 60 5.03 1.83 -8.80
CA ALA A 60 5.14 1.07 -7.56
C ALA A 60 5.62 -0.37 -7.82
N MET A 61 5.00 -1.05 -8.79
CA MET A 61 5.38 -2.41 -9.17
C MET A 61 6.81 -2.48 -9.73
N ALA A 62 7.22 -1.51 -10.54
CA ALA A 62 8.59 -1.44 -11.06
C ALA A 62 9.62 -1.29 -9.93
N ILE A 63 9.35 -0.43 -8.94
CA ILE A 63 10.22 -0.25 -7.78
C ILE A 63 10.35 -1.55 -6.99
N VAL A 64 9.24 -2.25 -6.72
CA VAL A 64 9.26 -3.53 -6.01
C VAL A 64 10.03 -4.57 -6.81
N ALA A 65 9.75 -4.71 -8.11
CA ALA A 65 10.42 -5.69 -8.96
C ALA A 65 11.94 -5.47 -9.05
N LEU A 66 12.38 -4.21 -9.19
CA LEU A 66 13.80 -3.87 -9.25
C LEU A 66 14.49 -4.03 -7.89
N SER A 67 13.78 -3.79 -6.79
CA SER A 67 14.33 -3.94 -5.44
C SER A 67 14.36 -5.39 -4.95
N ALA A 68 13.50 -6.27 -5.48
CA ALA A 68 13.34 -7.64 -5.03
C ALA A 68 14.66 -8.44 -4.94
N PRO A 69 15.55 -8.45 -5.97
CA PRO A 69 16.80 -9.21 -5.88
C PRO A 69 17.73 -8.68 -4.79
N PHE A 70 17.77 -7.36 -4.57
CA PHE A 70 18.59 -6.76 -3.51
C PHE A 70 18.01 -7.09 -2.13
N LEU A 71 16.70 -6.95 -1.97
CA LEU A 71 16.00 -7.28 -0.75
C LEU A 71 16.15 -8.77 -0.41
N GLY A 72 16.13 -9.67 -1.38
CA GLY A 72 16.38 -11.09 -1.20
C GLY A 72 17.75 -11.35 -0.57
N VAL A 73 18.81 -10.74 -1.08
CA VAL A 73 20.18 -10.88 -0.54
C VAL A 73 20.26 -10.38 0.91
N PHE A 74 19.61 -9.24 1.23
CA PHE A 74 19.56 -8.75 2.62
C PHE A 74 18.79 -9.68 3.54
N GLY A 75 17.77 -10.36 3.03
CA GLY A 75 17.01 -11.36 3.78
C GLY A 75 17.81 -12.59 4.18
N ASP A 76 18.84 -12.93 3.42
CA ASP A 76 19.71 -14.08 3.71
C ASP A 76 20.69 -13.82 4.86
N ILE A 77 20.88 -12.57 5.25
CA ILE A 77 21.72 -12.20 6.40
C ILE A 77 21.03 -12.65 7.69
N ARG A 78 21.75 -13.42 8.50
CA ARG A 78 21.25 -14.03 9.73
C ARG A 78 20.64 -12.98 10.68
N GLY A 79 19.34 -13.12 10.97
CA GLY A 79 18.62 -12.23 11.89
C GLY A 79 18.05 -10.95 11.27
N MET A 80 18.34 -10.64 10.00
CA MET A 80 17.81 -9.46 9.30
C MET A 80 16.37 -9.66 8.81
N ARG A 81 15.99 -10.88 8.45
CA ARG A 81 14.70 -11.21 7.85
C ARG A 81 13.50 -10.64 8.63
N LYS A 82 13.46 -10.90 9.94
CA LYS A 82 12.37 -10.39 10.80
C LYS A 82 12.38 -8.87 10.93
N LYS A 83 13.55 -8.26 10.97
CA LYS A 83 13.68 -6.79 11.08
C LYS A 83 13.19 -6.11 9.81
N LEU A 84 13.59 -6.62 8.65
CA LEU A 84 13.17 -6.11 7.35
C LEU A 84 11.66 -6.31 7.14
N PHE A 85 11.14 -7.51 7.44
CA PHE A 85 9.71 -7.77 7.43
C PHE A 85 8.94 -6.74 8.26
N THR A 86 9.32 -6.56 9.53
CA THR A 86 8.64 -5.62 10.43
C THR A 86 8.75 -4.18 9.94
N ALA A 87 9.92 -3.77 9.44
CA ALA A 87 10.13 -2.42 8.94
C ALA A 87 9.23 -2.11 7.73
N PHE A 88 9.22 -2.98 6.72
CA PHE A 88 8.39 -2.80 5.54
C PHE A 88 6.89 -2.89 5.86
N MET A 89 6.49 -3.83 6.71
CA MET A 89 5.11 -3.92 7.18
C MET A 89 4.66 -2.64 7.90
N LEU A 90 5.50 -2.09 8.78
CA LEU A 90 5.19 -0.83 9.48
C LEU A 90 5.06 0.35 8.52
N ILE A 91 5.94 0.45 7.51
CA ILE A 91 5.83 1.46 6.47
C ILE A 91 4.49 1.34 5.75
N GLY A 92 4.10 0.13 5.36
CA GLY A 92 2.81 -0.14 4.73
C GLY A 92 1.62 0.29 5.61
N VAL A 93 1.62 -0.13 6.88
CA VAL A 93 0.55 0.18 7.85
C VAL A 93 0.44 1.68 8.09
N VAL A 94 1.54 2.39 8.30
CA VAL A 94 1.55 3.84 8.52
C VAL A 94 1.03 4.57 7.28
N SER A 95 1.40 4.13 6.09
CA SER A 95 0.91 4.72 4.84
C SER A 95 -0.60 4.51 4.64
N VAL A 96 -1.12 3.32 4.94
CA VAL A 96 -2.58 3.06 4.91
C VAL A 96 -3.32 3.87 5.96
N ALA A 97 -2.76 3.99 7.17
CA ALA A 97 -3.32 4.87 8.19
C ALA A 97 -3.39 6.33 7.71
N GLY A 98 -2.32 6.81 7.05
CA GLY A 98 -2.31 8.12 6.39
C GLY A 98 -3.40 8.26 5.32
N LEU A 99 -3.58 7.24 4.47
CA LEU A 99 -4.65 7.22 3.46
C LEU A 99 -6.04 7.35 4.08
N SER A 100 -6.26 6.77 5.26
CA SER A 100 -7.55 6.85 5.97
C SER A 100 -7.91 8.28 6.42
N PHE A 101 -6.95 9.17 6.50
CA PHE A 101 -7.18 10.58 6.84
C PHE A 101 -7.45 11.45 5.60
N THR A 102 -7.11 11.00 4.40
CA THR A 102 -7.27 11.81 3.18
C THR A 102 -8.72 12.19 2.85
N PRO A 103 -9.77 11.38 3.12
CA PRO A 103 -11.16 11.78 2.90
C PRO A 103 -11.62 12.95 3.79
N PHE A 104 -10.94 13.19 4.92
CA PHE A 104 -11.26 14.30 5.83
C PHE A 104 -10.55 15.61 5.44
N MET A 105 -9.66 15.57 4.44
CA MET A 105 -9.02 16.77 3.92
C MET A 105 -9.99 17.49 2.97
N ASP A 106 -10.05 18.81 3.08
CA ASP A 106 -10.92 19.60 2.21
C ASP A 106 -10.29 19.75 0.81
N PHE A 107 -10.72 18.89 -0.11
CA PHE A 107 -10.30 18.92 -1.52
C PHE A 107 -11.30 19.66 -2.42
N THR A 108 -12.43 20.13 -1.86
CA THR A 108 -13.46 20.85 -2.61
C THR A 108 -13.25 22.36 -2.61
N ALA A 109 -12.40 22.87 -1.71
CA ALA A 109 -12.18 24.30 -1.52
C ALA A 109 -11.53 24.99 -2.73
N SER A 110 -10.61 24.32 -3.43
CA SER A 110 -9.95 24.85 -4.63
C SER A 110 -9.31 23.72 -5.46
N PRO A 111 -9.08 23.96 -6.78
CA PRO A 111 -8.34 23.01 -7.62
C PRO A 111 -6.94 22.69 -7.09
N GLU A 112 -6.28 23.67 -6.46
CA GLU A 112 -4.97 23.47 -5.84
C GLU A 112 -5.05 22.55 -4.59
N ALA A 113 -6.10 22.68 -3.80
CA ALA A 113 -6.34 21.80 -2.65
C ALA A 113 -6.58 20.37 -3.13
N ALA A 114 -7.40 20.18 -4.15
CA ALA A 114 -7.63 18.88 -4.77
C ALA A 114 -6.33 18.26 -5.31
N GLY A 115 -5.51 19.04 -6.02
CA GLY A 115 -4.22 18.59 -6.53
C GLY A 115 -3.26 18.14 -5.43
N ARG A 116 -3.22 18.87 -4.30
CA ARG A 116 -2.41 18.48 -3.14
C ARG A 116 -2.89 17.15 -2.51
N VAL A 117 -4.20 17.01 -2.32
CA VAL A 117 -4.78 15.79 -1.78
C VAL A 117 -4.54 14.61 -2.72
N ALA A 118 -4.73 14.79 -4.03
CA ALA A 118 -4.43 13.78 -5.03
C ALA A 118 -2.96 13.34 -4.99
N ALA A 119 -2.01 14.28 -4.89
CA ALA A 119 -0.59 13.97 -4.76
C ALA A 119 -0.28 13.18 -3.47
N ILE A 120 -0.87 13.56 -2.34
CA ILE A 120 -0.73 12.85 -1.06
C ILE A 120 -1.26 11.42 -1.19
N VAL A 121 -2.44 11.24 -1.80
CA VAL A 121 -3.03 9.91 -2.04
C VAL A 121 -2.09 9.04 -2.87
N LEU A 122 -1.52 9.56 -3.95
CA LEU A 122 -0.58 8.81 -4.80
C LEU A 122 0.69 8.41 -4.04
N VAL A 123 1.30 9.34 -3.30
CA VAL A 123 2.51 9.05 -2.53
C VAL A 123 2.25 7.99 -1.46
N LEU A 124 1.17 8.13 -0.70
CA LEU A 124 0.81 7.16 0.34
C LEU A 124 0.43 5.81 -0.27
N TYR A 125 -0.24 5.79 -1.41
CA TYR A 125 -0.56 4.58 -2.16
C TYR A 125 0.71 3.85 -2.61
N ILE A 126 1.63 4.54 -3.30
CA ILE A 126 2.89 3.95 -3.76
C ILE A 126 3.69 3.40 -2.58
N THR A 127 3.79 4.18 -1.49
CA THR A 127 4.54 3.79 -0.29
C THR A 127 3.90 2.58 0.40
N SER A 128 2.57 2.51 0.49
CA SER A 128 1.87 1.38 1.08
C SER A 128 2.06 0.10 0.25
N THR A 129 1.95 0.20 -1.07
CA THR A 129 2.14 -0.92 -1.99
C THR A 129 3.58 -1.45 -1.88
N ILE A 130 4.59 -0.57 -1.94
CA ILE A 130 5.98 -0.97 -1.76
C ILE A 130 6.20 -1.62 -0.39
N GLY A 131 5.63 -1.06 0.68
CA GLY A 131 5.75 -1.60 2.03
C GLY A 131 5.18 -3.01 2.15
N PHE A 132 3.97 -3.24 1.68
CA PHE A 132 3.34 -4.56 1.76
C PHE A 132 3.99 -5.58 0.83
N ASP A 133 4.24 -5.23 -0.44
CA ASP A 133 4.84 -6.15 -1.42
C ASP A 133 6.29 -6.50 -1.04
N ALA A 134 7.09 -5.53 -0.58
CA ALA A 134 8.42 -5.81 -0.08
C ALA A 134 8.40 -6.66 1.20
N SER A 135 7.40 -6.50 2.07
CA SER A 135 7.27 -7.36 3.26
C SER A 135 6.99 -8.82 2.88
N CYS A 136 6.25 -9.06 1.79
CA CYS A 136 5.99 -10.42 1.29
C CYS A 136 7.26 -11.17 0.87
N ILE A 137 8.35 -10.48 0.52
CA ILE A 137 9.64 -11.12 0.20
C ILE A 137 10.25 -11.81 1.42
N TYR A 138 9.96 -11.34 2.63
CA TYR A 138 10.53 -11.84 3.90
C TYR A 138 9.59 -12.74 4.69
N TYR A 139 8.44 -12.98 4.14
CA TYR A 139 7.34 -13.74 4.71
C TYR A 139 7.55 -15.29 4.79
#